data_0d2cdfc63c4098014d5838a08e360d9d
#
_entry.id   0d2cdfc63c4098014d5838a08e360d9d
#
_cell.length_a   1.000
_cell.length_b   1.000
_cell.length_c   1.000
_cell.angle_alpha   90.00
_cell.angle_beta   90.00
_cell.angle_gamma   90.00
#
_symmetry.space_group_name_H-M   'P 1'
#
loop_
_entity.id
_entity.type
_entity.pdbx_description
1 polymer ?
#
loop_
_entity_poly.entity_id
_entity_poly.type
_entity_poly.pdbx_seq_one_letter_code
_entity_poly.pdbx_strand_id
1 'polypeptide(L)'
;FTSNVDMKTGAPAFGTPEYAKAVLIGGQLTRRYGIPYRSLYSKNIANLLFAGRNISATHAAMSSTRVMATCGVIGQAMGTAAAIAVEEDTSPRGVYENHVGELKQALMEDDCYLPWNVREIPELCAAANLTAANGCAEALRNGVDRPIGEVSNDWVGAPGTDWVQYELPEAAEIDAARIVFDSNLNRKGKGACARNDE
;
A
#
# COMPACT_ATOMS: atom_id res chain seq x y z
N PHE A 1 7.50 -8.40 6.78
CA PHE A 1 7.59 -9.35 7.90
C PHE A 1 6.20 -9.64 8.40
N THR A 2 5.87 -10.88 8.50
CA THR A 2 4.62 -11.30 9.08
C THR A 2 4.65 -11.02 10.57
N SER A 3 3.56 -10.52 11.14
CA SER A 3 3.44 -10.28 12.59
C SER A 3 3.72 -11.50 13.46
N ASN A 4 3.83 -12.67 12.84
CA ASN A 4 4.10 -13.94 13.52
C ASN A 4 5.57 -14.34 13.48
N VAL A 5 6.43 -13.56 12.80
CA VAL A 5 7.88 -13.79 12.71
C VAL A 5 8.59 -12.44 12.83
N ASP A 6 8.29 -11.71 13.87
CA ASP A 6 9.00 -10.47 14.20
C ASP A 6 10.29 -10.82 14.93
N MET A 7 11.39 -10.69 14.23
CA MET A 7 12.75 -10.96 14.76
C MET A 7 13.14 -10.03 15.90
N LYS A 8 12.42 -8.94 16.13
CA LYS A 8 12.66 -8.02 17.26
C LYS A 8 11.92 -8.44 18.53
N THR A 9 10.87 -9.24 18.41
CA THR A 9 10.00 -9.63 19.55
C THR A 9 10.20 -11.06 20.01
N GLY A 10 11.27 -11.73 19.61
CA GLY A 10 11.56 -13.09 20.03
C GLY A 10 10.80 -14.17 19.27
N ALA A 11 10.72 -14.01 17.94
CA ALA A 11 10.18 -15.06 17.08
C ALA A 11 10.82 -16.42 17.38
N PRO A 12 10.06 -17.53 17.28
CA PRO A 12 10.58 -18.87 17.51
C PRO A 12 11.80 -19.16 16.66
N ALA A 13 12.80 -19.81 17.20
CA ALA A 13 13.99 -20.17 16.48
C ALA A 13 13.67 -21.13 15.32
N PHE A 14 14.37 -20.97 14.21
CA PHE A 14 14.23 -21.83 13.06
C PHE A 14 14.39 -23.31 13.45
N GLY A 15 13.48 -24.15 12.97
CA GLY A 15 13.51 -25.60 13.25
C GLY A 15 12.84 -26.02 14.56
N THR A 16 12.30 -25.09 15.37
CA THR A 16 11.52 -25.45 16.57
C THR A 16 10.06 -25.78 16.22
N PRO A 17 9.35 -26.57 17.06
CA PRO A 17 7.91 -26.82 16.89
C PRO A 17 7.09 -25.54 16.87
N GLU A 18 7.44 -24.55 17.65
CA GLU A 18 6.80 -23.23 17.69
C GLU A 18 6.99 -22.49 16.36
N TYR A 19 8.18 -22.56 15.77
CA TYR A 19 8.45 -22.01 14.45
C TYR A 19 7.60 -22.70 13.38
N ALA A 20 7.54 -24.04 13.38
CA ALA A 20 6.70 -24.80 12.45
C ALA A 20 5.23 -24.44 12.59
N LYS A 21 4.74 -24.26 13.82
CA LYS A 21 3.39 -23.79 14.11
C LYS A 21 3.15 -22.38 13.58
N ALA A 22 4.09 -21.47 13.80
CA ALA A 22 4.00 -20.11 13.28
C ALA A 22 3.96 -20.07 11.74
N VAL A 23 4.75 -20.90 11.06
CA VAL A 23 4.75 -21.02 9.60
C VAL A 23 3.44 -21.63 9.08
N LEU A 24 2.90 -22.64 9.75
CA LEU A 24 1.62 -23.26 9.37
C LEU A 24 0.42 -22.33 9.59
N ILE A 25 0.45 -21.53 10.65
CA ILE A 25 -0.57 -20.50 10.91
C ILE A 25 -0.38 -19.30 9.97
N GLY A 26 0.80 -19.10 9.42
CA GLY A 26 1.13 -18.01 8.50
C GLY A 26 0.30 -17.99 7.21
N GLY A 27 -0.35 -19.09 6.84
CA GLY A 27 -1.36 -19.11 5.77
C GLY A 27 -2.64 -18.33 6.09
N GLN A 28 -2.78 -17.86 7.33
CA GLN A 28 -3.87 -17.00 7.79
C GLN A 28 -3.37 -15.59 8.14
N LEU A 29 -2.44 -15.05 7.37
CA LEU A 29 -2.01 -13.68 7.54
C LEU A 29 -3.16 -12.72 7.27
N THR A 30 -3.85 -12.37 8.33
CA THR A 30 -4.97 -11.44 8.32
C THR A 30 -4.51 -9.98 8.39
N ARG A 31 -3.20 -9.74 8.54
CA ARG A 31 -2.64 -8.40 8.68
C ARG A 31 -1.74 -8.03 7.51
N ARG A 32 -1.95 -6.84 7.01
CA ARG A 32 -1.09 -6.19 6.02
C ARG A 32 0.29 -5.94 6.64
N TYR A 33 1.34 -5.97 5.83
CA TYR A 33 2.70 -5.68 6.29
C TYR A 33 3.48 -4.93 5.19
N GLY A 34 4.49 -4.19 5.61
CA GLY A 34 5.41 -3.51 4.70
C GLY A 34 6.68 -4.33 4.46
N ILE A 35 7.18 -4.29 3.23
CA ILE A 35 8.51 -4.82 2.89
C ILE A 35 9.49 -3.65 2.96
N PRO A 36 10.58 -3.77 3.76
CA PRO A 36 11.54 -2.68 3.88
C PRO A 36 12.25 -2.41 2.56
N TYR A 37 12.30 -1.17 2.12
CA TYR A 37 13.00 -0.77 0.89
C TYR A 37 14.46 -1.25 0.86
N ARG A 38 15.15 -1.26 2.01
CA ARG A 38 16.54 -1.76 2.13
C ARG A 38 16.72 -3.23 1.76
N SER A 39 15.65 -3.99 1.67
CA SER A 39 15.66 -5.38 1.18
C SER A 39 15.69 -5.48 -0.34
N LEU A 40 15.54 -4.36 -1.04
CA LEU A 40 15.22 -4.28 -2.46
C LEU A 40 16.36 -3.68 -3.31
N TYR A 41 17.48 -3.33 -2.72
CA TYR A 41 18.68 -2.88 -3.44
C TYR A 41 19.95 -3.52 -2.91
N SER A 42 20.99 -3.54 -3.74
CA SER A 42 22.28 -4.16 -3.41
C SER A 42 23.07 -3.35 -2.40
N LYS A 43 23.69 -4.04 -1.45
CA LYS A 43 24.65 -3.44 -0.53
C LYS A 43 25.94 -3.02 -1.22
N ASN A 44 26.39 -3.82 -2.20
CA ASN A 44 27.72 -3.74 -2.76
C ASN A 44 27.76 -3.16 -4.18
N ILE A 45 26.65 -3.21 -4.91
CA ILE A 45 26.53 -2.71 -6.28
C ILE A 45 25.62 -1.49 -6.23
N ALA A 46 26.16 -0.33 -6.54
CA ALA A 46 25.52 0.96 -6.28
C ALA A 46 24.21 1.18 -7.04
N ASN A 47 24.09 0.62 -8.24
CA ASN A 47 22.95 0.81 -9.17
C ASN A 47 22.11 -0.45 -9.40
N LEU A 48 22.12 -1.41 -8.47
CA LEU A 48 21.37 -2.66 -8.61
C LEU A 48 20.17 -2.71 -7.67
N LEU A 49 18.98 -2.82 -8.26
CA LEU A 49 17.71 -3.06 -7.61
C LEU A 49 17.25 -4.51 -7.76
N PHE A 50 16.44 -4.99 -6.82
CA PHE A 50 15.85 -6.31 -6.82
C PHE A 50 14.34 -6.24 -6.81
N ALA A 51 13.69 -6.97 -7.71
CA ALA A 51 12.24 -7.11 -7.74
C ALA A 51 11.87 -8.59 -7.84
N GLY A 52 10.93 -9.02 -7.00
CA GLY A 52 10.48 -10.40 -6.98
C GLY A 52 11.13 -11.26 -5.90
N ARG A 53 11.48 -12.52 -6.21
CA ARG A 53 11.93 -13.50 -5.22
C ARG A 53 13.39 -13.35 -4.80
N ASN A 54 14.15 -12.54 -5.48
CA ASN A 54 15.57 -12.30 -5.27
C ASN A 54 15.89 -11.18 -4.28
N ILE A 55 14.90 -10.72 -3.53
CA ILE A 55 15.08 -9.72 -2.47
C ILE A 55 15.84 -10.27 -1.26
N SER A 56 16.44 -9.37 -0.48
CA SER A 56 17.10 -9.74 0.77
C SER A 56 16.08 -10.01 1.87
N ALA A 57 15.78 -11.28 2.08
CA ALA A 57 14.81 -11.71 3.08
C ALA A 57 15.25 -13.00 3.76
N THR A 58 14.86 -13.17 5.03
CA THR A 58 15.03 -14.46 5.72
C THR A 58 14.12 -15.52 5.10
N HIS A 59 14.43 -16.79 5.30
CA HIS A 59 13.60 -17.90 4.83
C HIS A 59 12.15 -17.77 5.31
N ALA A 60 11.94 -17.35 6.55
CA ALA A 60 10.62 -17.14 7.12
C ALA A 60 9.85 -16.00 6.42
N ALA A 61 10.50 -14.85 6.20
CA ALA A 61 9.89 -13.74 5.49
C ALA A 61 9.59 -14.09 4.01
N MET A 62 10.45 -14.89 3.39
CA MET A 62 10.28 -15.35 2.01
C MET A 62 8.99 -16.16 1.82
N SER A 63 8.45 -16.77 2.85
CA SER A 63 7.19 -17.53 2.79
C SER A 63 6.01 -16.69 2.28
N SER A 64 5.98 -15.41 2.59
CA SER A 64 4.91 -14.49 2.19
C SER A 64 5.31 -13.52 1.09
N THR A 65 6.59 -13.16 0.99
CA THR A 65 7.05 -12.16 0.01
C THR A 65 7.25 -12.75 -1.40
N ARG A 66 7.27 -14.07 -1.55
CA ARG A 66 7.52 -14.76 -2.82
C ARG A 66 6.31 -15.01 -3.70
N VAL A 67 5.10 -14.66 -3.24
CA VAL A 67 3.89 -14.89 -4.02
C VAL A 67 3.78 -13.88 -5.16
N MET A 68 3.16 -14.30 -6.27
CA MET A 68 3.16 -13.56 -7.54
C MET A 68 2.66 -12.12 -7.38
N ALA A 69 1.54 -11.92 -6.70
CA ALA A 69 0.98 -10.58 -6.50
C ALA A 69 1.92 -9.67 -5.70
N THR A 70 2.53 -10.19 -4.63
CA THR A 70 3.54 -9.45 -3.85
C THR A 70 4.76 -9.11 -4.68
N CYS A 71 5.23 -10.04 -5.52
CA CYS A 71 6.35 -9.78 -6.43
C CYS A 71 5.99 -8.71 -7.48
N GLY A 72 4.74 -8.67 -7.95
CA GLY A 72 4.25 -7.61 -8.84
C GLY A 72 4.30 -6.24 -8.18
N VAL A 73 3.81 -6.13 -6.94
CA VAL A 73 3.86 -4.90 -6.14
C VAL A 73 5.31 -4.44 -5.88
N ILE A 74 6.21 -5.38 -5.57
CA ILE A 74 7.64 -5.06 -5.43
C ILE A 74 8.20 -4.55 -6.76
N GLY A 75 7.81 -5.14 -7.89
CA GLY A 75 8.22 -4.70 -9.23
C GLY A 75 7.80 -3.26 -9.53
N GLN A 76 6.56 -2.92 -9.24
CA GLN A 76 6.06 -1.54 -9.35
C GLN A 76 6.89 -0.59 -8.48
N ALA A 77 7.06 -0.93 -7.20
CA ALA A 77 7.83 -0.10 -6.27
C ALA A 77 9.27 0.14 -6.75
N MET A 78 9.91 -0.88 -7.33
CA MET A 78 11.27 -0.75 -7.83
C MET A 78 11.35 0.01 -9.15
N GLY A 79 10.33 -0.10 -10.01
CA GLY A 79 10.23 0.72 -11.21
C GLY A 79 10.11 2.21 -10.89
N THR A 80 9.21 2.56 -9.98
CA THR A 80 9.05 3.95 -9.49
C THR A 80 10.32 4.46 -8.81
N ALA A 81 10.95 3.64 -7.95
CA ALA A 81 12.21 4.03 -7.32
C ALA A 81 13.35 4.23 -8.31
N ALA A 82 13.39 3.45 -9.39
CA ALA A 82 14.38 3.64 -10.45
C ALA A 82 14.14 4.92 -11.24
N ALA A 83 12.89 5.29 -11.49
CA ALA A 83 12.54 6.56 -12.14
C ALA A 83 13.01 7.75 -11.29
N ILE A 84 12.67 7.78 -10.00
CA ILE A 84 13.12 8.81 -9.07
C ILE A 84 14.67 8.86 -9.00
N ALA A 85 15.34 7.70 -8.97
CA ALA A 85 16.79 7.66 -8.94
C ALA A 85 17.43 8.32 -10.18
N VAL A 86 16.80 8.18 -11.34
CA VAL A 86 17.25 8.81 -12.59
C VAL A 86 16.93 10.31 -12.60
N GLU A 87 15.72 10.68 -12.21
CA GLU A 87 15.27 12.09 -12.15
C GLU A 87 16.15 12.93 -11.21
N GLU A 88 16.46 12.36 -10.03
CA GLU A 88 17.22 13.03 -8.98
C GLU A 88 18.74 12.78 -9.06
N ASP A 89 19.21 12.18 -10.15
CA ASP A 89 20.63 11.81 -10.37
C ASP A 89 21.27 11.14 -9.14
N THR A 90 20.55 10.16 -8.57
CA THR A 90 20.96 9.50 -7.32
C THR A 90 20.98 7.98 -7.46
N SER A 91 21.54 7.32 -6.45
CA SER A 91 21.55 5.86 -6.38
C SER A 91 20.27 5.32 -5.71
N PRO A 92 19.95 4.02 -5.87
CA PRO A 92 18.91 3.36 -5.09
C PRO A 92 19.04 3.58 -3.57
N ARG A 93 20.21 3.67 -3.04
CA ARG A 93 20.46 4.03 -1.64
C ARG A 93 20.10 5.50 -1.37
N GLY A 94 20.44 6.41 -2.27
CA GLY A 94 20.08 7.82 -2.15
C GLY A 94 18.57 8.05 -2.16
N VAL A 95 17.82 7.28 -2.94
CA VAL A 95 16.35 7.27 -2.88
C VAL A 95 15.86 6.88 -1.47
N TYR A 96 16.47 5.87 -0.85
CA TYR A 96 16.12 5.51 0.52
C TYR A 96 16.43 6.61 1.53
N GLU A 97 17.56 7.28 1.37
CA GLU A 97 18.06 8.27 2.34
C GLU A 97 17.35 9.62 2.22
N ASN A 98 16.97 10.04 0.99
CA ASN A 98 16.49 11.39 0.72
C ASN A 98 15.09 11.47 0.11
N HIS A 99 14.64 10.47 -0.63
CA HIS A 99 13.42 10.49 -1.47
C HIS A 99 12.39 9.40 -1.11
N VAL A 100 12.54 8.74 0.05
CA VAL A 100 11.59 7.67 0.44
C VAL A 100 10.18 8.20 0.69
N GLY A 101 10.03 9.44 1.09
CA GLY A 101 8.73 10.12 1.23
C GLY A 101 8.04 10.25 -0.12
N GLU A 102 8.73 10.83 -1.08
CA GLU A 102 8.30 10.99 -2.48
C GLU A 102 7.93 9.64 -3.10
N LEU A 103 8.80 8.64 -2.97
CA LEU A 103 8.52 7.27 -3.45
C LEU A 103 7.21 6.72 -2.88
N LYS A 104 6.95 6.93 -1.60
CA LYS A 104 5.71 6.46 -0.97
C LYS A 104 4.48 7.16 -1.54
N GLN A 105 4.54 8.47 -1.75
CA GLN A 105 3.44 9.24 -2.31
C GLN A 105 3.18 8.82 -3.76
N ALA A 106 4.20 8.74 -4.61
CA ALA A 106 4.08 8.29 -5.99
C ALA A 106 3.45 6.90 -6.09
N LEU A 107 3.88 5.95 -5.23
CA LEU A 107 3.30 4.61 -5.20
C LEU A 107 1.83 4.62 -4.78
N MET A 108 1.47 5.42 -3.79
CA MET A 108 0.06 5.51 -3.35
C MET A 108 -0.81 6.22 -4.37
N GLU A 109 -0.27 7.17 -5.11
CA GLU A 109 -0.95 7.79 -6.24
C GLU A 109 -1.23 6.80 -7.37
N ASP A 110 -0.33 5.85 -7.59
CA ASP A 110 -0.48 4.76 -8.56
C ASP A 110 -1.28 3.54 -8.02
N ASP A 111 -2.05 3.72 -6.95
CA ASP A 111 -2.84 2.67 -6.28
C ASP A 111 -2.01 1.50 -5.73
N CYS A 112 -0.71 1.69 -5.58
CA CYS A 112 0.16 0.77 -4.86
C CYS A 112 0.05 1.02 -3.35
N TYR A 113 -0.99 0.49 -2.73
CA TYR A 113 -1.30 0.77 -1.34
C TYR A 113 -0.17 0.37 -0.38
N LEU A 114 0.28 1.32 0.42
CA LEU A 114 1.26 1.12 1.48
C LEU A 114 0.58 1.16 2.86
N PRO A 115 0.55 0.04 3.61
CA PRO A 115 -0.05 0.03 4.93
C PRO A 115 0.55 1.09 5.86
N TRP A 116 -0.32 1.72 6.67
CA TRP A 116 0.03 2.75 7.66
C TRP A 116 0.63 4.05 7.08
N ASN A 117 0.55 4.24 5.78
CA ASN A 117 0.88 5.50 5.14
C ASN A 117 -0.41 6.20 4.74
N VAL A 118 -0.35 7.53 4.74
CA VAL A 118 -1.46 8.42 4.36
C VAL A 118 -1.00 9.17 3.12
N ARG A 119 -1.86 9.22 2.12
CA ARG A 119 -1.62 9.99 0.91
C ARG A 119 -1.79 11.47 1.20
N GLU A 120 -0.94 12.29 0.66
CA GLU A 120 -1.08 13.74 0.72
C GLU A 120 -2.36 14.20 0.00
N ILE A 121 -3.04 15.16 0.61
CA ILE A 121 -4.26 15.73 0.05
C ILE A 121 -3.90 17.02 -0.67
N PRO A 122 -4.26 17.19 -1.96
CA PRO A 122 -4.04 18.44 -2.67
C PRO A 122 -4.66 19.63 -1.92
N GLU A 123 -3.97 20.76 -1.93
CA GLU A 123 -4.39 21.98 -1.22
C GLU A 123 -5.81 22.42 -1.61
N LEU A 124 -6.16 22.36 -2.90
CA LEU A 124 -7.51 22.64 -3.38
C LEU A 124 -8.56 21.75 -2.74
N CYS A 125 -8.25 20.46 -2.59
CA CYS A 125 -9.16 19.49 -1.98
C CYS A 125 -9.31 19.73 -0.48
N ALA A 126 -8.20 20.07 0.20
CA ALA A 126 -8.17 20.36 1.63
C ALA A 126 -8.91 21.67 1.96
N ALA A 127 -8.78 22.70 1.12
CA ALA A 127 -9.41 24.02 1.31
C ALA A 127 -10.90 24.04 0.95
N ALA A 128 -11.36 23.08 0.15
CA ALA A 128 -12.76 23.04 -0.30
C ALA A 128 -13.74 22.80 0.86
N ASN A 129 -14.92 23.43 0.78
CA ASN A 129 -16.05 23.06 1.61
C ASN A 129 -16.69 21.78 1.06
N LEU A 130 -16.59 20.67 1.81
CA LEU A 130 -17.07 19.36 1.40
C LEU A 130 -18.48 19.10 1.93
N THR A 131 -19.42 18.86 1.03
CA THR A 131 -20.80 18.51 1.36
C THR A 131 -21.25 17.27 0.61
N ALA A 132 -22.21 16.55 1.16
CA ALA A 132 -22.75 15.34 0.55
C ALA A 132 -24.27 15.26 0.77
N ALA A 133 -24.96 14.53 -0.10
CA ALA A 133 -26.39 14.29 0.00
C ALA A 133 -26.76 13.53 1.28
N ASN A 134 -25.87 12.69 1.78
CA ASN A 134 -26.05 11.95 3.02
C ASN A 134 -24.72 11.73 3.76
N GLY A 135 -24.79 11.46 5.04
CA GLY A 135 -23.65 11.05 5.86
C GLY A 135 -22.51 12.08 5.96
N CYS A 136 -21.34 11.60 6.32
CA CYS A 136 -20.12 12.40 6.39
C CYS A 136 -19.17 11.98 5.27
N ALA A 137 -18.83 12.91 4.39
CA ALA A 137 -17.96 12.66 3.25
C ALA A 137 -16.46 12.86 3.54
N GLU A 138 -16.07 13.18 4.78
CA GLU A 138 -14.67 13.46 5.13
C GLU A 138 -13.71 12.29 4.85
N ALA A 139 -14.21 11.07 4.82
CA ALA A 139 -13.44 9.90 4.41
C ALA A 139 -12.86 10.02 2.99
N LEU A 140 -13.50 10.81 2.11
CA LEU A 140 -13.06 11.00 0.73
C LEU A 140 -11.81 11.86 0.58
N ARG A 141 -11.43 12.62 1.63
CA ARG A 141 -10.26 13.50 1.61
C ARG A 141 -9.34 13.36 2.81
N ASN A 142 -9.34 12.21 3.48
CA ASN A 142 -8.45 11.99 4.61
C ASN A 142 -7.13 11.28 4.25
N GLY A 143 -6.90 10.97 2.97
CA GLY A 143 -5.70 10.30 2.46
C GLY A 143 -5.61 8.80 2.77
N VAL A 144 -6.65 8.22 3.35
CA VAL A 144 -6.69 6.80 3.73
C VAL A 144 -7.49 6.04 2.68
N ASP A 145 -6.81 5.35 1.77
CA ASP A 145 -7.42 4.71 0.60
C ASP A 145 -7.97 3.30 0.87
N ARG A 146 -7.83 2.77 2.07
CA ARG A 146 -8.31 1.42 2.44
C ARG A 146 -8.85 1.39 3.87
N PRO A 147 -9.80 0.52 4.19
CA PRO A 147 -10.30 0.38 5.55
C PRO A 147 -9.20 0.08 6.57
N ILE A 148 -9.31 0.66 7.76
CA ILE A 148 -8.40 0.42 8.88
C ILE A 148 -9.08 -0.53 9.87
N GLY A 149 -8.60 -1.77 9.92
CA GLY A 149 -9.24 -2.81 10.73
C GLY A 149 -10.63 -3.16 10.22
N GLU A 150 -11.62 -3.06 11.09
CA GLU A 150 -13.05 -3.29 10.75
C GLU A 150 -13.80 -1.99 10.44
N VAL A 151 -13.11 -0.85 10.54
CA VAL A 151 -13.71 0.47 10.28
C VAL A 151 -13.65 0.75 8.79
N SER A 152 -14.81 0.90 8.17
CA SER A 152 -14.93 1.38 6.80
C SER A 152 -14.44 2.82 6.70
N ASN A 153 -13.69 3.11 5.64
CA ASN A 153 -13.22 4.46 5.32
C ASN A 153 -13.71 4.82 3.91
N ASP A 154 -15.00 4.81 3.75
CA ASP A 154 -15.69 5.09 2.50
C ASP A 154 -16.89 6.00 2.72
N TRP A 155 -17.36 6.59 1.64
CA TRP A 155 -18.67 7.21 1.56
C TRP A 155 -19.53 6.39 0.61
N VAL A 156 -20.74 6.07 1.03
CA VAL A 156 -21.68 5.25 0.25
C VAL A 156 -22.89 6.07 -0.09
N GLY A 157 -23.12 6.26 -1.39
CA GLY A 157 -24.27 6.98 -1.92
C GLY A 157 -25.24 6.07 -2.68
N ALA A 158 -26.50 6.48 -2.76
CA ALA A 158 -27.50 5.81 -3.57
C ALA A 158 -27.34 6.21 -5.05
N PRO A 159 -27.33 5.27 -5.99
CA PRO A 159 -27.14 5.56 -7.40
C PRO A 159 -28.18 6.52 -7.96
N GLY A 160 -27.73 7.56 -8.65
CA GLY A 160 -28.58 8.52 -9.36
C GLY A 160 -29.29 9.57 -8.50
N THR A 161 -29.16 9.51 -7.17
CA THR A 161 -29.78 10.48 -6.26
C THR A 161 -28.78 11.22 -5.39
N ASP A 162 -27.73 10.52 -4.97
CA ASP A 162 -26.77 11.07 -4.04
C ASP A 162 -25.57 11.70 -4.78
N TRP A 163 -25.00 12.69 -4.14
CA TRP A 163 -23.92 13.50 -4.68
C TRP A 163 -22.94 13.88 -3.58
N VAL A 164 -21.73 14.19 -3.99
CA VAL A 164 -20.69 14.83 -3.19
C VAL A 164 -20.22 16.07 -3.92
N GLN A 165 -20.09 17.17 -3.19
CA GLN A 165 -19.70 18.46 -3.73
C GLN A 165 -18.49 19.01 -2.99
N TYR A 166 -17.48 19.40 -3.75
CA TYR A 166 -16.34 20.18 -3.31
C TYR A 166 -16.55 21.62 -3.80
N GLU A 167 -16.82 22.54 -2.88
CA GLU A 167 -16.95 23.95 -3.17
C GLU A 167 -15.65 24.65 -2.85
N LEU A 168 -14.96 25.11 -3.88
CA LEU A 168 -13.68 25.80 -3.74
C LEU A 168 -13.88 27.21 -3.21
N PRO A 169 -12.99 27.73 -2.34
CA PRO A 169 -13.10 29.09 -1.78
C PRO A 169 -13.03 30.18 -2.86
N GLU A 170 -12.37 29.91 -3.97
CA GLU A 170 -12.26 30.79 -5.14
C GLU A 170 -12.19 29.96 -6.42
N ALA A 171 -12.39 30.60 -7.56
CA ALA A 171 -12.28 29.95 -8.84
C ALA A 171 -10.85 29.49 -9.10
N ALA A 172 -10.68 28.21 -9.43
CA ALA A 172 -9.39 27.58 -9.72
C ALA A 172 -9.46 26.75 -10.99
N GLU A 173 -8.35 26.65 -11.68
CA GLU A 173 -8.19 25.73 -12.80
C GLU A 173 -7.97 24.33 -12.27
N ILE A 174 -8.73 23.36 -12.76
CA ILE A 174 -8.64 21.94 -12.39
C ILE A 174 -8.29 21.15 -13.64
N ASP A 175 -7.15 20.51 -13.65
CA ASP A 175 -6.66 19.68 -14.75
C ASP A 175 -6.92 18.19 -14.52
N ALA A 176 -7.08 17.75 -13.26
CA ALA A 176 -7.32 16.36 -12.93
C ALA A 176 -8.23 16.20 -11.70
N ALA A 177 -8.96 15.07 -11.65
CA ALA A 177 -9.67 14.60 -10.48
C ALA A 177 -9.38 13.11 -10.27
N ARG A 178 -8.94 12.75 -9.06
CA ARG A 178 -8.72 11.36 -8.69
C ARG A 178 -9.84 10.87 -7.76
N ILE A 179 -10.42 9.74 -8.12
CA ILE A 179 -11.45 9.08 -7.32
C ILE A 179 -11.00 7.65 -7.04
N VAL A 180 -10.97 7.26 -5.78
CA VAL A 180 -10.66 5.89 -5.35
C VAL A 180 -11.96 5.17 -5.01
N PHE A 181 -12.33 4.19 -5.82
CA PHE A 181 -13.52 3.38 -5.59
C PHE A 181 -13.22 2.20 -4.67
N ASP A 182 -14.25 1.76 -3.91
CA ASP A 182 -14.14 0.49 -3.18
C ASP A 182 -14.02 -0.66 -4.18
N SER A 183 -12.92 -1.40 -4.06
CA SER A 183 -12.65 -2.59 -4.87
C SER A 183 -13.48 -3.80 -4.46
N ASN A 184 -14.23 -3.72 -3.35
CA ASN A 184 -15.03 -4.79 -2.78
C ASN A 184 -14.26 -6.12 -2.59
N LEU A 185 -12.95 -6.02 -2.33
CA LEU A 185 -12.10 -7.21 -2.11
C LEU A 185 -12.27 -7.85 -0.73
N ASN A 186 -12.96 -7.17 0.20
CA ASN A 186 -13.23 -7.65 1.56
C ASN A 186 -14.51 -8.51 1.66
N ARG A 187 -15.04 -9.02 0.57
CA ARG A 187 -16.22 -9.89 0.59
C ARG A 187 -16.02 -11.06 1.55
N LYS A 188 -16.97 -11.25 2.45
CA LYS A 188 -17.04 -12.46 3.26
C LYS A 188 -17.45 -13.64 2.35
N GLY A 189 -16.63 -14.64 2.27
CA GLY A 189 -16.85 -15.85 1.47
C GLY A 189 -15.90 -15.92 0.29
N LYS A 190 -15.49 -17.05 -0.07
CA LYS A 190 -14.65 -17.49 -1.20
C LYS A 190 -13.40 -16.62 -1.44
N GLY A 191 -12.23 -17.18 -1.21
CA GLY A 191 -10.94 -16.52 -1.40
C GLY A 191 -10.78 -15.84 -2.77
N ALA A 192 -9.75 -15.02 -2.92
CA ALA A 192 -9.44 -14.24 -4.11
C ALA A 192 -9.41 -15.01 -5.45
N CYS A 193 -9.44 -16.34 -5.41
CA CYS A 193 -9.53 -17.24 -6.57
C CYS A 193 -10.92 -17.83 -6.77
N ALA A 194 -11.94 -17.42 -6.02
CA ALA A 194 -13.29 -17.89 -6.27
C ALA A 194 -13.81 -17.22 -7.54
N ARG A 195 -14.00 -18.01 -8.58
CA ARG A 195 -14.73 -17.61 -9.77
C ARG A 195 -16.09 -17.08 -9.36
N ASN A 196 -16.48 -15.95 -9.91
CA ASN A 196 -17.88 -15.57 -9.93
C ASN A 196 -18.59 -16.61 -10.83
N ASP A 197 -19.15 -17.63 -10.22
CA ASP A 197 -20.12 -18.49 -10.89
C ASP A 197 -21.46 -17.74 -10.79
N GLU A 198 -21.69 -16.85 -11.74
CA GLU A 198 -22.98 -16.37 -12.22
C GLU A 198 -22.94 -16.28 -13.73
#